data_39e44c266f4aa776e21ef228670d19ed
#
_entry.id   39e44c266f4aa776e21ef228670d19ed
#
_cell.length_a   1.000
_cell.length_b   1.000
_cell.length_c   1.000
_cell.angle_alpha   90.00
_cell.angle_beta   90.00
_cell.angle_gamma   90.00
#
_symmetry.space_group_name_H-M   'P 1'
#
loop_
_entity.id
_entity.type
_entity.pdbx_description
1 polymer ?
#
loop_
_entity_poly.entity_id
_entity_poly.type
_entity_poly.pdbx_seq_one_letter_code
_entity_poly.pdbx_strand_id
1 'polypeptide(L)'
;KQEIWKSLNKEVNSFYKSVGNLRFDSGYNTKKTTSSDSTKATVSASGNATVGTQKLHVLSTAQSGYLTGAEIKTAANEKVTTSTKLSDLGVTADEITFNVGPANNSASGTTKQIKVGKDSTISDVVNQLKDAGLNANFDAGNRRFYLSSSDSGYATDFNITADSSDTNSTTLLNALGLGKTAKKIDGSDAVIVLNGVKYTSTTNNFSINGLSISVNGVTDKVDDLEKVDVDALDDSKAVSISTTTDTQGIYDKIKDFLTSYNNIINKMTKLYNADSAKNYEPLTDDEKSQMSDSEVEKWETKIKDSLLRRDSNLSTI
;
A
#
# COMPACT_ATOMS: atom_id res chain seq x y z
N LYS A 1 27.99 23.60 -26.13
CA LYS A 1 29.04 22.88 -25.38
C LYS A 1 28.62 22.63 -23.92
N GLN A 2 28.16 23.66 -23.21
CA GLN A 2 27.73 23.53 -21.81
C GLN A 2 26.59 22.50 -21.60
N GLU A 3 25.60 22.47 -22.48
CA GLU A 3 24.48 21.52 -22.44
C GLU A 3 24.96 20.06 -22.56
N ILE A 4 25.93 19.80 -23.45
CA ILE A 4 26.49 18.45 -23.64
C ILE A 4 27.22 18.01 -22.37
N TRP A 5 28.01 18.91 -21.77
CA TRP A 5 28.66 18.63 -20.51
C TRP A 5 27.67 18.38 -19.33
N LYS A 6 26.59 19.17 -19.27
CA LYS A 6 25.51 18.92 -18.26
C LYS A 6 24.89 17.56 -18.46
N SER A 7 24.56 17.18 -19.71
CA SER A 7 24.00 15.85 -20.01
C SER A 7 24.96 14.74 -19.63
N LEU A 8 26.22 14.86 -20.03
CA LEU A 8 27.25 13.86 -19.73
C LEU A 8 27.46 13.71 -18.20
N ASN A 9 27.58 14.84 -17.52
CA ASN A 9 27.71 14.85 -16.04
C ASN A 9 26.51 14.18 -15.35
N LYS A 10 25.30 14.45 -15.84
CA LYS A 10 24.09 13.79 -15.32
C LYS A 10 24.14 12.26 -15.49
N GLU A 11 24.60 11.78 -16.65
CA GLU A 11 24.73 10.35 -16.93
C GLU A 11 25.81 9.70 -16.07
N VAL A 12 27.00 10.33 -15.97
CA VAL A 12 28.10 9.87 -15.10
C VAL A 12 27.65 9.84 -13.63
N ASN A 13 26.94 10.88 -13.16
CA ASN A 13 26.45 10.93 -11.79
C ASN A 13 25.37 9.86 -11.53
N SER A 14 24.50 9.60 -12.50
CA SER A 14 23.53 8.51 -12.42
C SER A 14 24.21 7.14 -12.37
N PHE A 15 25.22 6.93 -13.19
CA PHE A 15 26.06 5.73 -13.15
C PHE A 15 26.76 5.59 -11.80
N TYR A 16 27.44 6.64 -11.32
CA TYR A 16 28.10 6.63 -10.01
C TYR A 16 27.15 6.24 -8.88
N LYS A 17 25.92 6.78 -8.89
CA LYS A 17 24.90 6.43 -7.90
C LYS A 17 24.42 4.98 -8.05
N SER A 18 24.24 4.49 -9.28
CA SER A 18 23.76 3.11 -9.52
C SER A 18 24.77 2.06 -9.05
N VAL A 19 26.07 2.37 -9.16
CA VAL A 19 27.15 1.46 -8.75
C VAL A 19 27.57 1.63 -7.28
N GLY A 20 27.04 2.63 -6.60
CA GLY A 20 27.41 2.94 -5.22
C GLY A 20 27.25 1.75 -4.28
N ASN A 21 26.19 0.95 -4.44
CA ASN A 21 25.92 -0.24 -3.65
C ASN A 21 26.79 -1.45 -4.04
N LEU A 22 27.33 -1.50 -5.27
CA LEU A 22 28.20 -2.58 -5.72
C LEU A 22 29.61 -2.54 -5.10
N ARG A 23 29.92 -1.47 -4.38
CA ARG A 23 31.18 -1.32 -3.62
C ARG A 23 31.17 -2.05 -2.29
N PHE A 24 30.00 -2.51 -1.83
CA PHE A 24 29.80 -3.15 -0.53
C PHE A 24 29.27 -4.56 -0.69
N ASP A 25 29.68 -5.46 0.21
CA ASP A 25 29.19 -6.86 0.25
C ASP A 25 27.67 -6.92 0.32
N SER A 26 27.02 -5.95 0.98
CA SER A 26 25.56 -5.86 1.05
C SER A 26 24.90 -5.72 -0.34
N GLY A 27 25.58 -5.20 -1.35
CA GLY A 27 25.11 -5.10 -2.73
C GLY A 27 24.95 -6.46 -3.42
N TYR A 28 25.70 -7.45 -2.94
CA TYR A 28 25.70 -8.82 -3.46
C TYR A 28 24.94 -9.81 -2.58
N ASN A 29 24.55 -9.41 -1.37
CA ASN A 29 23.81 -10.25 -0.46
C ASN A 29 22.29 -10.20 -0.78
N THR A 30 21.92 -10.63 -1.99
CA THR A 30 20.53 -10.69 -2.43
C THR A 30 19.95 -12.08 -2.25
N LYS A 31 18.71 -12.16 -1.77
CA LYS A 31 17.97 -13.38 -1.58
C LYS A 31 16.76 -13.42 -2.49
N LYS A 32 16.41 -14.62 -2.92
CA LYS A 32 15.18 -14.91 -3.64
C LYS A 32 14.33 -15.85 -2.83
N THR A 33 13.05 -15.59 -2.76
CA THR A 33 12.07 -16.44 -2.10
C THR A 33 11.07 -17.01 -3.08
N THR A 34 10.59 -18.21 -2.79
CA THR A 34 9.44 -18.82 -3.45
C THR A 34 8.45 -19.30 -2.40
N SER A 35 7.16 -19.11 -2.65
CA SER A 35 6.06 -19.64 -1.86
C SER A 35 5.41 -20.80 -2.66
N SER A 36 5.14 -21.94 -2.02
CA SER A 36 4.46 -23.05 -2.66
C SER A 36 2.99 -22.74 -2.99
N ASP A 37 2.39 -21.78 -2.26
CA ASP A 37 1.04 -21.29 -2.50
C ASP A 37 0.96 -19.78 -2.26
N SER A 38 1.10 -19.01 -3.34
CA SER A 38 1.01 -17.54 -3.31
C SER A 38 -0.41 -17.02 -3.03
N THR A 39 -1.43 -17.85 -3.16
CA THR A 39 -2.81 -17.49 -2.81
C THR A 39 -3.01 -17.43 -1.29
N LYS A 40 -2.17 -18.14 -0.53
CA LYS A 40 -2.18 -18.16 0.93
C LYS A 40 -1.17 -17.19 1.52
N ALA A 41 0.05 -17.17 0.98
CA ALA A 41 1.09 -16.25 1.45
C ALA A 41 2.06 -15.88 0.33
N THR A 42 2.43 -14.60 0.28
CA THR A 42 3.54 -14.09 -0.52
C THR A 42 4.69 -13.71 0.39
N VAL A 43 5.92 -13.94 -0.06
CA VAL A 43 7.12 -13.71 0.76
C VAL A 43 8.20 -13.03 -0.05
N SER A 44 8.87 -12.07 0.56
CA SER A 44 10.13 -11.50 0.07
C SER A 44 11.21 -11.59 1.15
N ALA A 45 12.47 -11.57 0.74
CA ALA A 45 13.59 -11.67 1.66
C ALA A 45 14.53 -10.48 1.52
N SER A 46 15.01 -9.96 2.65
CA SER A 46 16.17 -9.08 2.71
C SER A 46 17.46 -9.90 2.61
N GLY A 47 18.60 -9.23 2.40
CA GLY A 47 19.91 -9.90 2.39
C GLY A 47 20.22 -10.69 3.66
N ASN A 48 19.65 -10.30 4.79
CA ASN A 48 19.87 -10.93 6.10
C ASN A 48 19.03 -12.21 6.32
N ALA A 49 18.08 -12.51 5.42
CA ALA A 49 17.25 -13.70 5.57
C ALA A 49 18.09 -14.98 5.50
N THR A 50 17.76 -15.94 6.35
CA THR A 50 18.43 -17.25 6.37
C THR A 50 18.01 -18.07 5.17
N VAL A 51 19.00 -18.64 4.47
CA VAL A 51 18.78 -19.58 3.36
C VAL A 51 18.22 -20.91 3.92
N GLY A 52 17.24 -21.47 3.24
CA GLY A 52 16.61 -22.73 3.61
C GLY A 52 15.12 -22.77 3.29
N THR A 53 14.49 -23.87 3.64
CA THR A 53 13.04 -24.06 3.50
C THR A 53 12.38 -23.95 4.86
N GLN A 54 11.31 -23.20 4.94
CA GLN A 54 10.52 -22.97 6.14
C GLN A 54 9.07 -23.35 5.90
N LYS A 55 8.38 -23.80 6.95
CA LYS A 55 6.96 -24.17 6.92
C LYS A 55 6.14 -23.08 7.56
N LEU A 56 5.14 -22.59 6.84
CA LEU A 56 4.22 -21.55 7.26
C LEU A 56 2.79 -22.08 7.30
N HIS A 57 2.16 -22.06 8.46
CA HIS A 57 0.72 -22.20 8.61
C HIS A 57 0.09 -20.83 8.83
N VAL A 58 -1.00 -20.54 8.15
CA VAL A 58 -1.83 -19.33 8.36
C VAL A 58 -3.10 -19.77 9.05
N LEU A 59 -3.26 -19.39 10.32
CA LEU A 59 -4.39 -19.79 11.14
C LEU A 59 -5.53 -18.77 11.09
N SER A 60 -5.20 -17.48 10.94
CA SER A 60 -6.12 -16.37 10.81
C SER A 60 -5.52 -15.27 9.97
N THR A 61 -6.36 -14.51 9.28
CA THR A 61 -5.99 -13.25 8.63
C THR A 61 -6.54 -12.07 9.42
N ALA A 62 -5.80 -10.96 9.43
CA ALA A 62 -6.29 -9.73 10.03
C ALA A 62 -7.41 -9.13 9.20
N GLN A 63 -8.46 -8.70 9.87
CA GLN A 63 -9.57 -7.95 9.27
C GLN A 63 -10.05 -6.85 10.20
N SER A 64 -10.57 -5.79 9.61
CA SER A 64 -11.26 -4.72 10.36
C SER A 64 -12.60 -5.22 10.88
N GLY A 65 -13.04 -4.67 11.99
CA GLY A 65 -14.43 -4.80 12.43
C GLY A 65 -15.35 -4.13 11.40
N TYR A 66 -16.45 -4.79 11.05
CA TYR A 66 -17.40 -4.31 10.04
C TYR A 66 -18.82 -4.35 10.60
N LEU A 67 -19.62 -3.29 10.39
CA LEU A 67 -21.03 -3.26 10.75
C LEU A 67 -21.85 -2.77 9.56
N THR A 68 -22.74 -3.67 9.09
CA THR A 68 -23.74 -3.33 8.07
C THR A 68 -25.07 -3.09 8.76
N GLY A 69 -25.57 -1.85 8.67
CA GLY A 69 -26.86 -1.47 9.24
C GLY A 69 -28.04 -2.21 8.61
N ALA A 70 -29.11 -2.36 9.34
CA ALA A 70 -30.38 -2.79 8.78
C ALA A 70 -30.94 -1.72 7.81
N GLU A 71 -31.85 -2.12 6.95
CA GLU A 71 -32.52 -1.19 6.04
C GLU A 71 -33.37 -0.21 6.83
N ILE A 72 -33.16 1.08 6.61
CA ILE A 72 -33.98 2.15 7.20
C ILE A 72 -35.30 2.24 6.42
N LYS A 73 -36.39 2.22 7.15
CA LYS A 73 -37.75 2.35 6.60
C LYS A 73 -38.41 3.60 7.17
N THR A 74 -39.00 4.40 6.30
CA THR A 74 -39.91 5.47 6.71
C THR A 74 -41.37 4.98 6.70
N ALA A 75 -42.23 5.58 7.52
CA ALA A 75 -43.64 5.21 7.58
C ALA A 75 -44.38 5.36 6.24
N ALA A 76 -43.93 6.28 5.39
CA ALA A 76 -44.52 6.59 4.08
C ALA A 76 -43.77 5.93 2.91
N ASN A 77 -42.80 5.07 3.16
CA ASN A 77 -41.93 4.51 2.11
C ASN A 77 -41.16 5.56 1.28
N GLU A 78 -40.94 6.73 1.87
CA GLU A 78 -40.24 7.82 1.24
C GLU A 78 -38.75 7.51 1.02
N LYS A 79 -38.16 8.24 0.08
CA LYS A 79 -36.73 8.07 -0.23
C LYS A 79 -35.88 8.60 0.94
N VAL A 80 -35.07 7.72 1.52
CA VAL A 80 -34.09 8.10 2.58
C VAL A 80 -32.77 8.50 1.92
N THR A 81 -32.27 9.68 2.25
CA THR A 81 -31.03 10.23 1.74
C THR A 81 -30.15 10.73 2.90
N THR A 82 -28.94 11.17 2.61
CA THR A 82 -28.05 11.76 3.62
C THR A 82 -28.62 13.06 4.23
N SER A 83 -29.54 13.76 3.55
CA SER A 83 -30.22 14.96 4.03
C SER A 83 -31.53 14.68 4.78
N THR A 84 -31.96 13.41 4.85
CA THR A 84 -33.17 13.04 5.62
C THR A 84 -32.92 13.35 7.10
N LYS A 85 -33.89 14.07 7.72
CA LYS A 85 -33.86 14.38 9.14
C LYS A 85 -34.22 13.16 9.98
N LEU A 86 -33.71 13.09 11.19
CA LEU A 86 -34.03 12.01 12.12
C LEU A 86 -35.51 12.07 12.57
N SER A 87 -36.15 13.26 12.54
CA SER A 87 -37.60 13.40 12.75
C SER A 87 -38.41 12.60 11.74
N ASP A 88 -37.97 12.51 10.48
CA ASP A 88 -38.63 11.76 9.43
C ASP A 88 -38.52 10.23 9.65
N LEU A 89 -37.60 9.82 10.52
CA LEU A 89 -37.39 8.44 10.96
C LEU A 89 -38.13 8.15 12.29
N GLY A 90 -38.92 9.11 12.80
CA GLY A 90 -39.68 8.96 14.04
C GLY A 90 -38.94 9.37 15.29
N VAL A 91 -37.80 10.05 15.18
CA VAL A 91 -37.08 10.60 16.34
C VAL A 91 -37.75 11.92 16.76
N THR A 92 -38.12 12.03 18.04
CA THR A 92 -38.87 13.19 18.55
C THR A 92 -38.07 14.05 19.55
N ALA A 93 -37.03 13.50 20.15
CA ALA A 93 -36.24 14.20 21.17
C ALA A 93 -35.25 15.17 20.54
N ASP A 94 -35.02 16.30 21.24
CA ASP A 94 -34.08 17.34 20.81
C ASP A 94 -32.62 16.92 20.92
N GLU A 95 -32.28 16.10 21.91
CA GLU A 95 -30.96 15.49 22.08
C GLU A 95 -31.11 14.02 22.49
N ILE A 96 -30.40 13.14 21.81
CA ILE A 96 -30.27 11.71 22.13
C ILE A 96 -28.80 11.34 22.03
N THR A 97 -28.35 10.48 22.94
CA THR A 97 -26.97 10.03 22.97
C THR A 97 -26.88 8.51 22.75
N PHE A 98 -25.81 8.09 22.06
CA PHE A 98 -25.39 6.70 21.98
C PHE A 98 -23.86 6.60 21.98
N ASN A 99 -23.32 5.44 22.19
CA ASN A 99 -21.90 5.25 22.40
C ASN A 99 -21.25 4.45 21.27
N VAL A 100 -20.06 4.89 20.87
CA VAL A 100 -19.10 4.13 20.05
C VAL A 100 -17.92 3.80 20.94
N GLY A 101 -17.67 2.55 21.19
CA GLY A 101 -16.60 2.10 22.08
C GLY A 101 -15.91 0.85 21.56
N PRO A 102 -14.88 0.38 22.26
CA PRO A 102 -14.19 -0.86 21.93
C PRO A 102 -15.13 -2.06 22.03
N ALA A 103 -14.98 -3.03 21.12
CA ALA A 103 -15.80 -4.24 21.09
C ALA A 103 -15.45 -5.22 22.21
N ASN A 104 -14.22 -5.15 22.72
CA ASN A 104 -13.69 -6.09 23.70
C ASN A 104 -12.81 -5.38 24.74
N ASN A 105 -12.59 -6.05 25.87
CA ASN A 105 -11.83 -5.50 27.00
C ASN A 105 -10.32 -5.34 26.71
N SER A 106 -9.82 -5.94 25.65
CA SER A 106 -8.42 -5.82 25.23
C SER A 106 -8.22 -4.70 24.24
N ALA A 107 -9.30 -4.07 23.78
CA ALA A 107 -9.22 -2.94 22.85
C ALA A 107 -8.72 -1.69 23.55
N SER A 108 -7.72 -1.08 22.99
CA SER A 108 -7.19 0.21 23.43
C SER A 108 -8.04 1.33 22.84
N GLY A 109 -9.10 1.72 23.55
CA GLY A 109 -9.96 2.80 23.06
C GLY A 109 -10.83 3.39 24.16
N THR A 110 -11.12 4.68 24.06
CA THR A 110 -12.12 5.36 24.89
C THR A 110 -13.47 5.30 24.22
N THR A 111 -14.52 5.04 25.00
CA THR A 111 -15.89 5.18 24.52
C THR A 111 -16.15 6.66 24.19
N LYS A 112 -16.59 6.93 22.97
CA LYS A 112 -17.03 8.25 22.53
C LYS A 112 -18.54 8.30 22.49
N GLN A 113 -19.10 9.35 23.07
CA GLN A 113 -20.52 9.60 23.05
C GLN A 113 -20.88 10.41 21.80
N ILE A 114 -21.84 9.91 21.05
CA ILE A 114 -22.43 10.57 19.88
C ILE A 114 -23.71 11.27 20.32
N LYS A 115 -23.89 12.53 19.94
CA LYS A 115 -25.05 13.34 20.28
C LYS A 115 -25.76 13.81 19.02
N VAL A 116 -27.01 13.45 18.87
CA VAL A 116 -27.88 13.85 17.76
C VAL A 116 -29.29 14.12 18.25
N GLY A 117 -30.11 14.81 17.49
CA GLY A 117 -31.48 15.09 17.83
C GLY A 117 -32.39 15.04 16.60
N LYS A 118 -33.69 15.29 16.80
CA LYS A 118 -34.72 15.24 15.74
C LYS A 118 -34.38 16.04 14.48
N ASP A 119 -33.68 17.17 14.62
CA ASP A 119 -33.30 18.05 13.54
C ASP A 119 -31.96 17.67 12.88
N SER A 120 -31.21 16.74 13.45
CA SER A 120 -30.01 16.20 12.85
C SER A 120 -30.36 15.39 11.59
N THR A 121 -29.46 15.38 10.62
CA THR A 121 -29.59 14.60 9.39
C THR A 121 -28.78 13.29 9.48
N ILE A 122 -29.04 12.36 8.56
CA ILE A 122 -28.22 11.16 8.39
C ILE A 122 -26.74 11.56 8.13
N SER A 123 -26.49 12.66 7.40
CA SER A 123 -25.15 13.19 7.19
C SER A 123 -24.46 13.56 8.50
N ASP A 124 -25.19 14.18 9.44
CA ASP A 124 -24.63 14.53 10.74
C ASP A 124 -24.24 13.30 11.55
N VAL A 125 -25.07 12.26 11.51
CA VAL A 125 -24.72 10.96 12.13
C VAL A 125 -23.45 10.37 11.50
N VAL A 126 -23.35 10.36 10.16
CA VAL A 126 -22.14 9.87 9.46
C VAL A 126 -20.89 10.64 9.88
N ASN A 127 -20.98 11.97 9.98
CA ASN A 127 -19.87 12.82 10.37
C ASN A 127 -19.42 12.53 11.81
N GLN A 128 -20.35 12.44 12.73
CA GLN A 128 -20.03 12.14 14.14
C GLN A 128 -19.44 10.73 14.31
N LEU A 129 -19.91 9.74 13.54
CA LEU A 129 -19.29 8.40 13.51
C LEU A 129 -17.84 8.45 12.99
N LYS A 130 -17.56 9.29 11.97
CA LYS A 130 -16.19 9.53 11.49
C LYS A 130 -15.33 10.23 12.56
N ASP A 131 -15.88 11.24 13.23
CA ASP A 131 -15.19 11.95 14.32
C ASP A 131 -14.94 11.02 15.52
N ALA A 132 -15.76 9.98 15.65
CA ALA A 132 -15.53 8.89 16.60
C ALA A 132 -14.40 7.94 16.20
N GLY A 133 -13.87 8.05 14.97
CA GLY A 133 -12.73 7.26 14.48
C GLY A 133 -13.13 6.05 13.63
N LEU A 134 -14.38 5.97 13.22
CA LEU A 134 -14.85 4.93 12.31
C LEU A 134 -14.78 5.41 10.84
N ASN A 135 -14.58 4.48 9.92
CA ASN A 135 -14.99 4.68 8.55
C ASN A 135 -16.51 4.53 8.49
N ALA A 136 -17.23 5.56 8.07
CA ALA A 136 -18.68 5.58 8.05
C ALA A 136 -19.21 6.09 6.70
N ASN A 137 -20.19 5.38 6.15
CA ASN A 137 -20.89 5.77 4.95
C ASN A 137 -22.38 5.40 5.06
N PHE A 138 -23.23 6.17 4.39
CA PHE A 138 -24.64 5.85 4.21
C PHE A 138 -24.93 5.67 2.72
N ASP A 139 -25.42 4.49 2.35
CA ASP A 139 -25.86 4.17 1.01
C ASP A 139 -27.38 4.47 0.88
N ALA A 140 -27.70 5.55 0.20
CA ALA A 140 -29.09 5.97 -0.03
C ALA A 140 -29.86 4.99 -0.96
N GLY A 141 -29.17 4.26 -1.83
CA GLY A 141 -29.77 3.26 -2.71
C GLY A 141 -30.27 2.04 -1.93
N ASN A 142 -29.46 1.57 -0.99
CA ASN A 142 -29.77 0.44 -0.12
C ASN A 142 -30.34 0.87 1.25
N ARG A 143 -30.39 2.17 1.53
CA ARG A 143 -30.90 2.77 2.79
C ARG A 143 -30.22 2.17 4.04
N ARG A 144 -28.87 2.04 4.01
CA ARG A 144 -28.10 1.38 5.07
C ARG A 144 -26.84 2.15 5.43
N PHE A 145 -26.47 2.08 6.67
CA PHE A 145 -25.12 2.46 7.11
C PHE A 145 -24.14 1.32 6.88
N TYR A 146 -22.93 1.68 6.47
CA TYR A 146 -21.76 0.81 6.37
C TYR A 146 -20.65 1.42 7.19
N LEU A 147 -20.22 0.69 8.21
CA LEU A 147 -19.22 1.16 9.16
C LEU A 147 -18.08 0.15 9.22
N SER A 148 -16.86 0.62 9.44
CA SER A 148 -15.73 -0.24 9.77
C SER A 148 -14.78 0.47 10.73
N SER A 149 -13.97 -0.30 11.45
CA SER A 149 -12.81 0.25 12.14
C SER A 149 -11.83 0.87 11.15
N SER A 150 -11.04 1.85 11.59
CA SER A 150 -10.01 2.50 10.76
C SER A 150 -8.91 1.54 10.35
N ASP A 151 -8.56 0.62 11.24
CA ASP A 151 -7.49 -0.35 11.08
C ASP A 151 -8.01 -1.78 11.27
N SER A 152 -7.26 -2.77 10.79
CA SER A 152 -7.50 -4.17 11.07
C SER A 152 -6.99 -4.55 12.47
N GLY A 153 -7.47 -5.68 12.97
CA GLY A 153 -7.03 -6.24 14.22
C GLY A 153 -8.13 -6.30 15.28
N TYR A 154 -7.95 -7.24 16.21
CA TYR A 154 -8.87 -7.45 17.32
C TYR A 154 -8.96 -6.22 18.25
N ALA A 155 -7.84 -5.55 18.51
CA ALA A 155 -7.77 -4.40 19.41
C ALA A 155 -8.44 -3.13 18.85
N THR A 156 -8.64 -3.03 17.54
CA THR A 156 -9.28 -1.88 16.87
C THR A 156 -10.77 -2.09 16.62
N ASP A 157 -11.29 -3.25 16.98
CA ASP A 157 -12.71 -3.56 16.80
C ASP A 157 -13.60 -2.68 17.67
N PHE A 158 -14.80 -2.40 17.20
CA PHE A 158 -15.72 -1.44 17.80
C PHE A 158 -17.11 -2.03 18.05
N ASN A 159 -17.83 -1.44 18.99
CA ASN A 159 -19.26 -1.65 19.19
C ASN A 159 -20.00 -0.33 19.18
N ILE A 160 -21.25 -0.38 18.73
CA ILE A 160 -22.22 0.70 18.91
C ILE A 160 -23.23 0.22 19.94
N THR A 161 -23.39 0.99 21.02
CA THR A 161 -24.27 0.64 22.14
C THR A 161 -25.16 1.82 22.49
N ALA A 162 -26.36 1.50 22.94
CA ALA A 162 -27.23 2.51 23.51
C ALA A 162 -26.59 3.10 24.78
N ASP A 163 -26.79 4.39 24.99
CA ASP A 163 -26.47 5.01 26.27
C ASP A 163 -27.51 4.60 27.30
N SER A 164 -27.08 3.95 28.37
CA SER A 164 -27.97 3.45 29.41
C SER A 164 -28.67 4.58 30.20
N SER A 165 -28.12 5.79 30.14
CA SER A 165 -28.71 6.97 30.78
C SER A 165 -29.76 7.66 29.90
N ASP A 166 -29.86 7.31 28.62
CA ASP A 166 -30.80 7.88 27.65
C ASP A 166 -31.82 6.83 27.17
N THR A 167 -33.05 6.95 27.62
CA THR A 167 -34.14 6.00 27.29
C THR A 167 -34.48 5.96 25.79
N ASN A 168 -34.18 7.03 25.04
CA ASN A 168 -34.43 7.13 23.61
C ASN A 168 -33.31 6.53 22.76
N SER A 169 -32.15 6.24 23.35
CA SER A 169 -30.95 5.77 22.64
C SER A 169 -31.20 4.46 21.86
N THR A 170 -31.84 3.50 22.47
CA THR A 170 -32.19 2.23 21.80
C THR A 170 -33.14 2.44 20.63
N THR A 171 -34.12 3.34 20.78
CA THR A 171 -35.08 3.68 19.72
C THR A 171 -34.37 4.34 18.54
N LEU A 172 -33.46 5.29 18.81
CA LEU A 172 -32.63 5.94 17.81
C LEU A 172 -31.78 4.91 17.03
N LEU A 173 -31.06 4.02 17.73
CA LEU A 173 -30.23 3.01 17.08
C LEU A 173 -31.05 2.08 16.20
N ASN A 174 -32.25 1.71 16.61
CA ASN A 174 -33.15 0.91 15.79
C ASN A 174 -33.66 1.70 14.56
N ALA A 175 -34.01 2.98 14.70
CA ALA A 175 -34.42 3.85 13.61
C ALA A 175 -33.31 4.04 12.56
N LEU A 176 -32.04 4.14 13.01
CA LEU A 176 -30.86 4.20 12.17
C LEU A 176 -30.43 2.85 11.57
N GLY A 177 -31.09 1.76 11.97
CA GLY A 177 -30.70 0.41 11.57
C GLY A 177 -29.37 -0.06 12.20
N LEU A 178 -28.86 0.65 13.21
CA LEU A 178 -27.60 0.33 13.92
C LEU A 178 -27.81 -0.48 15.20
N GLY A 179 -29.06 -0.84 15.51
CA GLY A 179 -29.42 -1.65 16.67
C GLY A 179 -29.20 -3.16 16.44
N LYS A 180 -29.97 -3.98 17.18
CA LYS A 180 -29.83 -5.45 17.21
C LYS A 180 -29.95 -6.16 15.85
N THR A 181 -30.55 -5.52 14.84
CA THR A 181 -30.75 -6.08 13.50
C THR A 181 -29.57 -5.81 12.56
N ALA A 182 -28.63 -4.94 12.96
CA ALA A 182 -27.39 -4.75 12.23
C ALA A 182 -26.55 -6.04 12.22
N LYS A 183 -25.76 -6.20 11.16
CA LYS A 183 -24.85 -7.35 10.99
C LYS A 183 -23.42 -6.90 11.29
N LYS A 184 -22.85 -7.47 12.33
CA LYS A 184 -21.46 -7.22 12.73
C LYS A 184 -20.57 -8.37 12.25
N ILE A 185 -19.39 -8.02 11.78
CA ILE A 185 -18.25 -8.91 11.56
C ILE A 185 -17.16 -8.36 12.46
N ASP A 186 -16.66 -9.19 13.38
CA ASP A 186 -15.67 -8.74 14.35
C ASP A 186 -14.29 -8.59 13.70
N GLY A 187 -13.52 -7.60 14.21
CA GLY A 187 -12.13 -7.45 13.86
C GLY A 187 -11.28 -8.60 14.39
N SER A 188 -10.28 -9.01 13.65
CA SER A 188 -9.38 -10.09 14.03
C SER A 188 -7.93 -9.79 13.67
N ASP A 189 -7.02 -10.37 14.44
CA ASP A 189 -5.59 -10.37 14.17
C ASP A 189 -5.22 -11.48 13.16
N ALA A 190 -4.17 -11.26 12.40
CA ALA A 190 -3.51 -12.32 11.68
C ALA A 190 -2.69 -13.18 12.65
N VAL A 191 -2.80 -14.49 12.52
CA VAL A 191 -2.04 -15.47 13.31
C VAL A 191 -1.39 -16.46 12.37
N ILE A 192 -0.08 -16.60 12.48
CA ILE A 192 0.71 -17.57 11.72
C ILE A 192 1.53 -18.46 12.65
N VAL A 193 1.90 -19.62 12.16
CA VAL A 193 2.93 -20.47 12.76
C VAL A 193 4.04 -20.66 11.73
N LEU A 194 5.24 -20.19 12.05
CA LEU A 194 6.43 -20.33 11.20
C LEU A 194 7.43 -21.23 11.91
N ASN A 195 7.71 -22.39 11.31
CA ASN A 195 8.59 -23.42 11.89
C ASN A 195 8.24 -23.77 13.36
N GLY A 196 6.94 -23.98 13.66
CA GLY A 196 6.47 -24.33 14.99
C GLY A 196 6.36 -23.16 15.97
N VAL A 197 6.66 -21.92 15.56
CA VAL A 197 6.53 -20.72 16.42
C VAL A 197 5.37 -19.88 15.97
N LYS A 198 4.46 -19.56 16.91
CA LYS A 198 3.29 -18.72 16.70
C LYS A 198 3.65 -17.23 16.71
N TYR A 199 3.16 -16.49 15.74
CA TYR A 199 3.28 -15.03 15.63
C TYR A 199 1.91 -14.43 15.38
N THR A 200 1.67 -13.25 15.97
CA THR A 200 0.43 -12.49 15.81
C THR A 200 0.73 -11.08 15.31
N SER A 201 -0.12 -10.56 14.45
CA SER A 201 -0.03 -9.20 13.92
C SER A 201 -1.43 -8.62 13.72
N THR A 202 -1.59 -7.34 14.00
CA THR A 202 -2.82 -6.60 13.70
C THR A 202 -3.05 -6.37 12.20
N THR A 203 -2.04 -6.67 11.37
CA THR A 203 -2.11 -6.60 9.91
C THR A 203 -1.75 -7.95 9.28
N ASN A 204 -2.02 -8.11 8.00
CA ASN A 204 -1.66 -9.32 7.25
C ASN A 204 -0.17 -9.39 6.87
N ASN A 205 0.69 -8.54 7.45
CA ASN A 205 2.10 -8.47 7.16
C ASN A 205 2.95 -8.79 8.38
N PHE A 206 3.96 -9.65 8.18
CA PHE A 206 4.92 -10.03 9.20
C PHE A 206 6.34 -9.76 8.71
N SER A 207 7.19 -9.28 9.62
CA SER A 207 8.63 -9.11 9.38
C SER A 207 9.39 -10.00 10.38
N ILE A 208 9.90 -11.13 9.91
CA ILE A 208 10.51 -12.16 10.76
C ILE A 208 11.84 -12.59 10.16
N ASN A 209 12.94 -12.42 10.88
CA ASN A 209 14.27 -12.89 10.48
C ASN A 209 14.64 -12.55 9.02
N GLY A 210 14.37 -11.29 8.62
CA GLY A 210 14.66 -10.80 7.27
C GLY A 210 13.66 -11.23 6.19
N LEU A 211 12.62 -11.98 6.54
CA LEU A 211 11.49 -12.26 5.67
C LEU A 211 10.39 -11.22 5.89
N SER A 212 9.81 -10.73 4.80
CA SER A 212 8.54 -10.01 4.78
C SER A 212 7.50 -10.96 4.21
N ILE A 213 6.56 -11.39 5.08
CA ILE A 213 5.51 -12.33 4.75
C ILE A 213 4.19 -11.59 4.71
N SER A 214 3.44 -11.67 3.62
CA SER A 214 2.08 -11.16 3.51
C SER A 214 1.12 -12.33 3.36
N VAL A 215 0.17 -12.47 4.31
CA VAL A 215 -0.81 -13.55 4.31
C VAL A 215 -2.11 -13.12 3.65
N ASN A 216 -2.64 -13.98 2.78
CA ASN A 216 -3.80 -13.70 1.94
C ASN A 216 -4.96 -14.70 2.19
N GLY A 217 -4.68 -15.81 2.86
CA GLY A 217 -5.70 -16.83 3.13
C GLY A 217 -5.24 -17.87 4.15
N VAL A 218 -6.19 -18.44 4.85
CA VAL A 218 -6.00 -19.43 5.90
C VAL A 218 -5.61 -20.78 5.32
N THR A 219 -4.62 -21.46 5.91
CA THR A 219 -4.23 -22.83 5.57
C THR A 219 -4.93 -23.84 6.47
N ASP A 220 -5.06 -23.53 7.74
CA ASP A 220 -5.64 -24.39 8.77
C ASP A 220 -6.77 -23.66 9.48
N LYS A 221 -7.97 -24.26 9.48
CA LYS A 221 -9.07 -23.75 10.27
C LYS A 221 -8.91 -24.22 11.71
N VAL A 222 -8.85 -23.27 12.62
CA VAL A 222 -8.71 -23.50 14.07
C VAL A 222 -9.87 -22.80 14.77
N ASP A 223 -10.55 -23.51 15.65
CA ASP A 223 -11.72 -22.98 16.39
C ASP A 223 -11.30 -22.01 17.52
N ASP A 224 -10.16 -22.26 18.14
CA ASP A 224 -9.61 -21.44 19.23
C ASP A 224 -8.13 -21.16 19.00
N LEU A 225 -7.83 -19.93 18.58
CA LEU A 225 -6.45 -19.50 18.28
C LEU A 225 -5.55 -19.41 19.52
N GLU A 226 -6.13 -19.33 20.72
CA GLU A 226 -5.36 -19.27 21.97
C GLU A 226 -4.90 -20.66 22.43
N LYS A 227 -5.70 -21.69 22.13
CA LYS A 227 -5.45 -23.08 22.53
C LYS A 227 -4.89 -23.96 21.43
N VAL A 228 -4.48 -23.38 20.31
CA VAL A 228 -3.92 -24.16 19.20
C VAL A 228 -2.66 -24.90 19.64
N ASP A 229 -2.65 -26.21 19.44
CA ASP A 229 -1.46 -27.03 19.54
C ASP A 229 -0.67 -26.90 18.23
N VAL A 230 0.42 -26.15 18.27
CA VAL A 230 1.25 -25.87 17.10
C VAL A 230 1.98 -27.12 16.57
N ASP A 231 2.24 -28.09 17.45
CA ASP A 231 2.93 -29.33 17.10
C ASP A 231 1.97 -30.37 16.45
N ALA A 232 0.66 -30.16 16.60
CA ALA A 232 -0.37 -30.99 15.99
C ALA A 232 -0.85 -30.49 14.63
N LEU A 233 -0.30 -29.39 14.11
CA LEU A 233 -0.67 -28.85 12.80
C LEU A 233 -0.21 -29.81 11.67
N ASP A 234 -1.08 -29.97 10.68
CA ASP A 234 -0.81 -30.85 9.51
C ASP A 234 0.14 -30.19 8.52
N ASP A 235 1.39 -30.56 8.56
CA ASP A 235 2.46 -30.08 7.69
C ASP A 235 2.15 -30.18 6.19
N SER A 236 1.23 -31.06 5.78
CA SER A 236 0.81 -31.18 4.37
C SER A 236 0.02 -29.95 3.89
N LYS A 237 -0.55 -29.17 4.82
CA LYS A 237 -1.27 -27.91 4.53
C LYS A 237 -0.37 -26.70 4.61
N ALA A 238 0.83 -26.84 5.18
CA ALA A 238 1.77 -25.73 5.32
C ALA A 238 2.17 -25.17 3.96
N VAL A 239 2.27 -23.85 3.89
CA VAL A 239 2.95 -23.18 2.77
C VAL A 239 4.46 -23.34 2.97
N SER A 240 5.12 -23.94 1.99
CA SER A 240 6.58 -24.06 1.98
C SER A 240 7.20 -22.77 1.43
N ILE A 241 8.03 -22.11 2.25
CA ILE A 241 8.79 -20.93 1.87
C ILE A 241 10.24 -21.35 1.64
N SER A 242 10.72 -21.23 0.42
CA SER A 242 12.14 -21.48 0.11
C SER A 242 12.87 -20.16 -0.11
N THR A 243 13.96 -19.98 0.63
CA THR A 243 14.87 -18.83 0.50
C THR A 243 16.22 -19.30 -0.02
N THR A 244 16.69 -18.71 -1.11
CA THR A 244 17.98 -19.01 -1.73
C THR A 244 18.76 -17.74 -2.01
N THR A 245 20.07 -17.86 -2.25
CA THR A 245 20.85 -16.74 -2.77
C THR A 245 20.40 -16.43 -4.20
N ASP A 246 20.17 -15.17 -4.50
CA ASP A 246 19.74 -14.71 -5.83
C ASP A 246 20.95 -14.51 -6.74
N THR A 247 21.52 -15.59 -7.23
CA THR A 247 22.69 -15.55 -8.13
C THR A 247 22.36 -14.86 -9.46
N GLN A 248 21.10 -15.00 -9.95
CA GLN A 248 20.68 -14.34 -11.17
C GLN A 248 20.60 -12.82 -10.97
N GLY A 249 20.03 -12.37 -9.88
CA GLY A 249 19.96 -10.94 -9.55
C GLY A 249 21.36 -10.32 -9.38
N ILE A 250 22.32 -11.06 -8.84
CA ILE A 250 23.73 -10.63 -8.77
C ILE A 250 24.32 -10.52 -10.19
N TYR A 251 24.12 -11.53 -11.01
CA TYR A 251 24.60 -11.52 -12.42
C TYR A 251 24.02 -10.33 -13.20
N ASP A 252 22.72 -10.11 -13.09
CA ASP A 252 22.05 -9.01 -13.78
C ASP A 252 22.59 -7.66 -13.33
N LYS A 253 22.82 -7.43 -12.05
CA LYS A 253 23.45 -6.22 -11.54
C LYS A 253 24.84 -5.97 -12.12
N ILE A 254 25.67 -7.02 -12.20
CA ILE A 254 27.02 -6.92 -12.79
C ILE A 254 26.91 -6.62 -14.29
N LYS A 255 26.01 -7.28 -14.99
CA LYS A 255 25.77 -7.05 -16.42
C LYS A 255 25.28 -5.63 -16.68
N ASP A 256 24.35 -5.11 -15.88
CA ASP A 256 23.86 -3.75 -16.00
C ASP A 256 24.95 -2.71 -15.71
N PHE A 257 25.81 -2.99 -14.75
CA PHE A 257 26.99 -2.18 -14.48
C PHE A 257 27.90 -2.10 -15.71
N LEU A 258 28.30 -3.25 -16.27
CA LEU A 258 29.18 -3.30 -17.44
C LEU A 258 28.54 -2.64 -18.66
N THR A 259 27.24 -2.85 -18.86
CA THR A 259 26.48 -2.23 -19.94
C THR A 259 26.45 -0.71 -19.79
N SER A 260 26.15 -0.22 -18.61
CA SER A 260 26.11 1.22 -18.33
C SER A 260 27.49 1.86 -18.44
N TYR A 261 28.54 1.19 -17.95
CA TYR A 261 29.92 1.63 -18.11
C TYR A 261 30.29 1.74 -19.61
N ASN A 262 30.06 0.70 -20.39
CA ASN A 262 30.36 0.69 -21.82
C ASN A 262 29.59 1.78 -22.58
N ASN A 263 28.33 2.02 -22.24
CA ASN A 263 27.52 3.08 -22.85
C ASN A 263 28.13 4.46 -22.61
N ILE A 264 28.58 4.76 -21.39
CA ILE A 264 29.21 6.02 -21.04
C ILE A 264 30.54 6.18 -21.80
N ILE A 265 31.39 5.14 -21.74
CA ILE A 265 32.70 5.18 -22.45
C ILE A 265 32.50 5.34 -23.97
N ASN A 266 31.59 4.59 -24.56
CA ASN A 266 31.29 4.70 -26.01
C ASN A 266 30.77 6.10 -26.36
N LYS A 267 29.90 6.69 -25.51
CA LYS A 267 29.42 8.07 -25.73
C LYS A 267 30.53 9.08 -25.62
N MET A 268 31.40 8.98 -24.61
CA MET A 268 32.57 9.85 -24.44
C MET A 268 33.53 9.71 -25.65
N THR A 269 33.84 8.48 -26.05
CA THR A 269 34.67 8.17 -27.21
C THR A 269 34.08 8.74 -28.50
N LYS A 270 32.78 8.60 -28.70
CA LYS A 270 32.07 9.18 -29.87
C LYS A 270 32.15 10.70 -29.88
N LEU A 271 31.96 11.36 -28.75
CA LEU A 271 32.07 12.81 -28.61
C LEU A 271 33.51 13.29 -28.85
N TYR A 272 34.50 12.59 -28.33
CA TYR A 272 35.93 12.90 -28.51
C TYR A 272 36.39 12.73 -29.97
N ASN A 273 35.99 11.64 -30.62
CA ASN A 273 36.36 11.30 -32.00
C ASN A 273 35.37 11.82 -33.05
N ALA A 274 34.44 12.69 -32.65
CA ALA A 274 33.46 13.24 -33.57
C ALA A 274 34.10 13.86 -34.80
N ASP A 275 33.43 13.84 -35.95
CA ASP A 275 33.86 14.45 -37.19
C ASP A 275 34.03 15.96 -37.01
N SER A 276 34.91 16.55 -37.83
CA SER A 276 35.06 18.00 -37.86
C SER A 276 33.83 18.66 -38.51
N ALA A 277 33.33 19.72 -37.89
CA ALA A 277 32.30 20.60 -38.47
C ALA A 277 32.94 21.89 -39.06
N LYS A 278 34.15 21.82 -39.59
CA LYS A 278 34.91 22.99 -40.06
C LYS A 278 34.14 23.84 -41.09
N ASN A 279 33.23 23.23 -41.86
CA ASN A 279 32.46 23.91 -42.92
C ASN A 279 30.97 24.09 -42.51
N TYR A 280 30.66 23.93 -41.24
CA TYR A 280 29.31 24.09 -40.71
C TYR A 280 29.29 25.26 -39.72
N GLU A 281 28.63 26.34 -40.11
CA GLU A 281 28.38 27.48 -39.23
C GLU A 281 26.94 27.47 -38.72
N PRO A 282 26.64 28.12 -37.58
CA PRO A 282 25.27 28.26 -37.12
C PRO A 282 24.40 28.93 -38.19
N LEU A 283 23.27 28.29 -38.53
CA LEU A 283 22.34 28.80 -39.51
C LEU A 283 21.63 30.07 -39.00
N THR A 284 21.52 31.06 -39.84
CA THR A 284 20.65 32.23 -39.64
C THR A 284 19.17 31.83 -39.81
N ASP A 285 18.25 32.69 -39.37
CA ASP A 285 16.81 32.40 -39.52
C ASP A 285 16.38 32.37 -40.98
N ASP A 286 17.03 33.18 -41.83
CA ASP A 286 16.79 33.19 -43.28
C ASP A 286 17.27 31.89 -43.95
N GLU A 287 18.42 31.37 -43.57
CA GLU A 287 18.94 30.09 -44.07
C GLU A 287 18.06 28.91 -43.59
N LYS A 288 17.60 28.93 -42.34
CA LYS A 288 16.67 27.92 -41.84
C LYS A 288 15.37 27.91 -42.61
N SER A 289 14.85 29.09 -42.96
CA SER A 289 13.61 29.21 -43.73
C SER A 289 13.66 28.60 -45.13
N GLN A 290 14.87 28.45 -45.68
CA GLN A 290 15.13 27.88 -47.01
C GLN A 290 15.44 26.37 -46.98
N MET A 291 15.51 25.78 -45.81
CA MET A 291 15.80 24.36 -45.60
C MET A 291 14.57 23.64 -45.00
N SER A 292 14.47 22.36 -45.22
CA SER A 292 13.51 21.54 -44.49
C SER A 292 13.94 21.35 -43.03
N ASP A 293 12.99 21.12 -42.13
CA ASP A 293 13.27 20.86 -40.70
C ASP A 293 14.30 19.74 -40.51
N SER A 294 14.22 18.69 -41.34
CA SER A 294 15.18 17.57 -41.31
C SER A 294 16.60 17.98 -41.71
N GLU A 295 16.77 18.93 -42.66
CA GLU A 295 18.07 19.44 -43.06
C GLU A 295 18.66 20.36 -42.00
N VAL A 296 17.85 21.22 -41.41
CA VAL A 296 18.23 22.08 -40.27
C VAL A 296 18.69 21.21 -39.09
N GLU A 297 17.92 20.18 -38.72
CA GLU A 297 18.28 19.27 -37.64
C GLU A 297 19.61 18.54 -37.89
N LYS A 298 19.81 18.03 -39.08
CA LYS A 298 21.07 17.38 -39.48
C LYS A 298 22.27 18.35 -39.43
N TRP A 299 22.09 19.58 -39.90
CA TRP A 299 23.12 20.61 -39.87
C TRP A 299 23.51 20.98 -38.44
N GLU A 300 22.50 21.31 -37.61
CA GLU A 300 22.72 21.65 -36.21
C GLU A 300 23.32 20.48 -35.40
N THR A 301 22.90 19.24 -35.69
CA THR A 301 23.45 18.03 -35.07
C THR A 301 24.94 17.87 -35.42
N LYS A 302 25.33 18.11 -36.66
CA LYS A 302 26.76 18.06 -37.10
C LYS A 302 27.62 19.03 -36.32
N ILE A 303 27.14 20.27 -36.12
CA ILE A 303 27.82 21.27 -35.28
C ILE A 303 27.87 20.79 -33.80
N LYS A 304 26.75 20.38 -33.27
CA LYS A 304 26.59 19.93 -31.87
C LYS A 304 27.55 18.78 -31.55
N ASP A 305 27.58 17.76 -32.41
CA ASP A 305 28.42 16.58 -32.20
C ASP A 305 29.91 16.91 -32.20
N SER A 306 30.32 17.92 -32.98
CA SER A 306 31.73 18.33 -33.05
C SER A 306 32.23 19.18 -31.88
N LEU A 307 31.32 19.68 -31.01
CA LEU A 307 31.67 20.65 -29.96
C LEU A 307 32.64 20.12 -28.90
N LEU A 308 32.66 18.81 -28.67
CA LEU A 308 33.57 18.12 -27.73
C LEU A 308 34.67 17.32 -28.47
N ARG A 309 34.81 17.49 -29.77
CA ARG A 309 35.86 16.85 -30.55
C ARG A 309 37.25 17.22 -30.00
N ARG A 310 38.04 16.20 -29.65
CA ARG A 310 39.39 16.34 -29.04
C ARG A 310 39.41 17.24 -27.80
N ASP A 311 38.34 17.25 -27.05
CA ASP A 311 38.27 17.98 -25.78
C ASP A 311 39.28 17.36 -24.79
N SER A 312 40.12 18.21 -24.18
CA SER A 312 41.16 17.75 -23.25
C SER A 312 40.64 17.01 -22.03
N ASN A 313 39.46 17.39 -21.53
CA ASN A 313 38.86 16.72 -20.37
C ASN A 313 38.37 15.31 -20.73
N LEU A 314 37.89 15.09 -21.98
CA LEU A 314 37.51 13.75 -22.44
C LEU A 314 38.71 12.87 -22.75
N SER A 315 39.89 13.43 -23.01
CA SER A 315 41.11 12.67 -23.32
C SER A 315 41.74 12.04 -22.06
N THR A 316 41.34 12.48 -20.87
CA THR A 316 41.88 12.01 -19.58
C THR A 316 41.01 10.94 -18.91
N ILE A 317 39.91 10.61 -19.52
CA ILE A 317 38.97 9.59 -19.06
C ILE A 317 39.17 8.31 -19.87
#